data_603c54a13602573c6516c0d690d4361c
#
_entry.id   603c54a13602573c6516c0d690d4361c
#
_cell.length_a   1.000
_cell.length_b   1.000
_cell.length_c   1.000
_cell.angle_alpha   90.00
_cell.angle_beta   90.00
_cell.angle_gamma   90.00
#
_symmetry.space_group_name_H-M   'P 1'
#
loop_
_entity.id
_entity.type
_entity.pdbx_description
1 polymer ?
#
loop_
_entity_poly.entity_id
_entity_poly.type
_entity_poly.pdbx_seq_one_letter_code
_entity_poly.pdbx_strand_id
1 'polypeptide(L)'
;MWYVIQVMTGKEEYIRSQCERVIDKTVLEDSFIPYYEEKKKYKGEWHTDKKVLFPGYVFLVSDALLELFESLRKVTGLTKLLGTGEEIIPLTKDEVQRLERLGKKEHVVEMSVGVLENERVRILEGPLQGMEGCIRKIDRHKRKAWVEVEMFGGMRMMEVGCEIVGVKSASRTI
;
A
#
# COMPACT_ATOMS: atom_id res chain seq x y z
N MET A 1 -16.92 -7.11 0.02
CA MET A 1 -16.27 -6.26 -1.01
C MET A 1 -15.40 -5.23 -0.32
N TRP A 2 -14.36 -4.77 -0.98
CA TRP A 2 -13.45 -3.75 -0.46
C TRP A 2 -13.76 -2.41 -1.06
N TYR A 3 -13.83 -1.40 -0.22
CA TYR A 3 -14.04 0.00 -0.57
C TYR A 3 -12.92 0.85 0.00
N VAL A 4 -12.75 2.05 -0.53
CA VAL A 4 -11.72 2.98 -0.08
C VAL A 4 -12.35 4.33 0.18
N ILE A 5 -12.00 4.91 1.31
CA ILE A 5 -12.34 6.30 1.63
C ILE A 5 -11.09 7.15 1.60
N GLN A 6 -11.24 8.39 1.17
CA GLN A 6 -10.16 9.37 1.16
C GLN A 6 -10.26 10.23 2.41
N VAL A 7 -9.12 10.41 3.08
CA VAL A 7 -8.99 11.19 4.30
C VAL A 7 -7.79 12.14 4.17
N MET A 8 -7.66 13.06 5.10
CA MET A 8 -6.45 13.88 5.19
C MET A 8 -5.26 13.01 5.55
N THR A 9 -4.16 13.15 4.81
CA THR A 9 -2.91 12.45 5.09
C THR A 9 -2.45 12.70 6.53
N GLY A 10 -2.13 11.63 7.24
CA GLY A 10 -1.79 11.65 8.66
C GLY A 10 -2.98 11.43 9.59
N LYS A 11 -4.20 11.37 9.07
CA LYS A 11 -5.43 11.11 9.84
C LYS A 11 -6.02 9.73 9.59
N GLU A 12 -5.33 8.87 8.86
CA GLU A 12 -5.84 7.56 8.44
C GLU A 12 -6.27 6.71 9.63
N GLU A 13 -5.40 6.55 10.62
CA GLU A 13 -5.69 5.74 11.81
C GLU A 13 -6.81 6.34 12.68
N TYR A 14 -6.83 7.65 12.80
CA TYR A 14 -7.91 8.34 13.51
C TYR A 14 -9.26 8.07 12.85
N ILE A 15 -9.35 8.23 11.54
CA ILE A 15 -10.61 8.00 10.79
C ILE A 15 -10.98 6.51 10.82
N ARG A 16 -10.02 5.60 10.67
CA ARG A 16 -10.26 4.16 10.80
C ARG A 16 -10.90 3.83 12.14
N SER A 17 -10.34 4.33 13.23
CA SER A 17 -10.87 4.14 14.57
C SER A 17 -12.29 4.74 14.73
N GLN A 18 -12.56 5.89 14.13
CA GLN A 18 -13.90 6.48 14.12
C GLN A 18 -14.89 5.58 13.37
N CYS A 19 -14.52 5.05 12.23
CA CYS A 19 -15.36 4.11 11.47
C CYS A 19 -15.72 2.88 12.30
N GLU A 20 -14.73 2.27 12.95
CA GLU A 20 -14.96 1.10 13.81
C GLU A 20 -15.86 1.39 15.01
N ARG A 21 -15.79 2.59 15.55
CA ARG A 21 -16.61 3.00 16.68
C ARG A 21 -18.05 3.33 16.30
N VAL A 22 -18.24 3.98 15.16
CA VAL A 22 -19.54 4.55 14.74
C VAL A 22 -20.36 3.55 13.92
N ILE A 23 -19.70 2.73 13.11
CA ILE A 23 -20.37 1.81 12.18
C ILE A 23 -20.57 0.44 12.83
N ASP A 24 -21.79 -0.07 12.72
CA ASP A 24 -22.12 -1.39 13.23
C ASP A 24 -21.29 -2.49 12.55
N LYS A 25 -20.87 -3.48 13.31
CA LYS A 25 -20.06 -4.60 12.80
C LYS A 25 -20.78 -5.48 11.78
N THR A 26 -22.09 -5.44 11.75
CA THR A 26 -22.87 -6.11 10.68
C THR A 26 -22.75 -5.39 9.34
N VAL A 27 -22.38 -4.12 9.37
CA VAL A 27 -22.18 -3.28 8.18
C VAL A 27 -20.71 -3.21 7.80
N LEU A 28 -19.84 -2.92 8.77
CA LEU A 28 -18.39 -2.86 8.58
C LEU A 28 -17.75 -4.13 9.14
N GLU A 29 -17.42 -5.07 8.27
CA GLU A 29 -16.78 -6.34 8.64
C GLU A 29 -15.34 -6.13 9.11
N ASP A 30 -14.60 -5.27 8.40
CA ASP A 30 -13.21 -4.96 8.69
C ASP A 30 -12.85 -3.58 8.16
N SER A 31 -11.83 -2.98 8.74
CA SER A 31 -11.20 -1.77 8.24
C SER A 31 -9.69 -1.84 8.45
N PHE A 32 -8.93 -1.41 7.47
CA PHE A 32 -7.48 -1.48 7.57
C PHE A 32 -6.79 -0.36 6.78
N ILE A 33 -5.54 -0.14 7.14
CA ILE A 33 -4.62 0.74 6.45
C ILE A 33 -3.44 -0.12 6.04
N PRO A 34 -3.15 -0.30 4.74
CA PRO A 34 -1.96 -1.03 4.32
C PRO A 34 -0.70 -0.23 4.63
N TYR A 35 0.31 -0.93 5.13
CA TYR A 35 1.62 -0.39 5.45
C TYR A 35 2.70 -1.07 4.63
N TYR A 36 3.89 -0.49 4.60
CA TYR A 36 5.10 -1.14 4.13
C TYR A 36 6.21 -1.01 5.16
N GLU A 37 7.10 -1.97 5.17
CA GLU A 37 8.29 -1.95 6.02
C GLU A 37 9.35 -1.01 5.44
N GLU A 38 9.91 -0.18 6.31
CA GLU A 38 11.00 0.72 6.02
C GLU A 38 12.16 0.44 6.93
N LYS A 39 13.37 0.39 6.40
CA LYS A 39 14.59 0.38 7.21
C LYS A 39 15.14 1.78 7.35
N LYS A 40 15.34 2.22 8.59
CA LYS A 40 15.96 3.49 8.93
C LYS A 40 17.18 3.29 9.81
N LYS A 41 18.21 4.06 9.53
CA LYS A 41 19.38 4.13 10.41
C LYS A 41 19.19 5.21 11.45
N TYR A 42 19.25 4.80 12.73
CA TYR A 42 19.16 5.70 13.86
C TYR A 42 20.24 5.35 14.88
N LYS A 43 21.04 6.35 15.28
CA LYS A 43 22.18 6.17 16.19
C LYS A 43 23.13 5.03 15.79
N GLY A 44 23.40 4.92 14.49
CA GLY A 44 24.30 3.89 13.96
C GLY A 44 23.69 2.50 13.76
N GLU A 45 22.47 2.26 14.22
CA GLU A 45 21.77 0.99 14.10
C GLU A 45 20.60 1.07 13.10
N TRP A 46 20.33 -0.04 12.43
CA TRP A 46 19.21 -0.18 11.52
C TRP A 46 17.96 -0.65 12.26
N HIS A 47 16.87 0.10 12.09
CA HIS A 47 15.56 -0.22 12.64
C HIS A 47 14.56 -0.46 11.51
N THR A 48 13.68 -1.43 11.71
CA THR A 48 12.53 -1.65 10.83
C THR A 48 11.33 -0.90 11.39
N ASP A 49 10.75 -0.05 10.58
CA ASP A 49 9.59 0.75 10.90
C ASP A 49 8.49 0.51 9.84
N LYS A 50 7.31 1.01 10.07
CA LYS A 50 6.18 0.88 9.14
C LYS A 50 5.69 2.26 8.70
N LYS A 51 5.42 2.38 7.41
CA LYS A 51 4.79 3.58 6.83
C LYS A 51 3.54 3.22 6.06
N VAL A 52 2.60 4.16 6.00
CA VAL A 52 1.37 4.01 5.24
C VAL A 52 1.69 3.84 3.76
N LEU A 53 1.17 2.77 3.16
CA LEU A 53 1.41 2.44 1.75
C LEU A 53 0.73 3.42 0.79
N PHE A 54 -0.51 3.78 1.09
CA PHE A 54 -1.30 4.76 0.33
C PHE A 54 -1.76 5.89 1.26
N PRO A 55 -0.93 6.93 1.44
CA PRO A 55 -1.28 8.05 2.31
C PRO A 55 -2.60 8.73 1.88
N GLY A 56 -3.47 8.99 2.86
CA GLY A 56 -4.76 9.60 2.63
C GLY A 56 -5.89 8.64 2.27
N TYR A 57 -5.69 7.32 2.42
CA TYR A 57 -6.69 6.29 2.12
C TYR A 57 -6.87 5.32 3.29
N VAL A 58 -8.13 4.97 3.55
CA VAL A 58 -8.52 3.92 4.50
C VAL A 58 -9.37 2.90 3.76
N PHE A 59 -9.12 1.63 3.99
CA PHE A 59 -9.81 0.53 3.34
C PHE A 59 -10.90 -0.01 4.25
N LEU A 60 -12.07 -0.26 3.67
CA LEU A 60 -13.25 -0.77 4.36
C LEU A 60 -13.75 -2.03 3.69
N VAL A 61 -14.12 -3.01 4.48
CA VAL A 61 -14.71 -4.28 4.00
C VAL A 61 -16.17 -4.33 4.41
N SER A 62 -17.06 -4.43 3.46
CA SER A 62 -18.50 -4.48 3.70
C SER A 62 -19.24 -5.18 2.56
N ASP A 63 -20.33 -5.85 2.89
CA ASP A 63 -21.29 -6.37 1.92
C ASP A 63 -22.62 -5.58 1.96
N ALA A 64 -22.68 -4.52 2.78
CA ALA A 64 -23.86 -3.67 2.98
C ALA A 64 -23.56 -2.23 2.54
N LEU A 65 -23.44 -2.01 1.23
CA LEU A 65 -22.99 -0.73 0.66
C LEU A 65 -23.86 0.46 1.07
N LEU A 66 -25.19 0.33 1.02
CA LEU A 66 -26.10 1.43 1.34
C LEU A 66 -25.98 1.84 2.81
N GLU A 67 -25.98 0.88 3.69
CA GLU A 67 -25.83 1.09 5.14
C GLU A 67 -24.43 1.64 5.47
N LEU A 68 -23.40 1.18 4.78
CA LEU A 68 -22.06 1.72 4.90
C LEU A 68 -22.02 3.20 4.51
N PHE A 69 -22.58 3.56 3.39
CA PHE A 69 -22.66 4.94 2.91
C PHE A 69 -23.38 5.86 3.92
N GLU A 70 -24.53 5.42 4.40
CA GLU A 70 -25.30 6.14 5.43
C GLU A 70 -24.52 6.32 6.74
N SER A 71 -23.83 5.26 7.17
CA SER A 71 -23.03 5.28 8.40
C SER A 71 -21.81 6.20 8.28
N LEU A 72 -21.19 6.24 7.11
CA LEU A 72 -20.03 7.10 6.84
C LEU A 72 -20.37 8.59 6.94
N ARG A 73 -21.59 8.98 6.67
CA ARG A 73 -22.04 10.38 6.86
C ARG A 73 -21.93 10.86 8.30
N LYS A 74 -21.93 9.94 9.25
CA LYS A 74 -21.80 10.23 10.70
C LYS A 74 -20.36 10.34 11.16
N VAL A 75 -19.41 9.94 10.31
CA VAL A 75 -17.97 10.01 10.61
C VAL A 75 -17.45 11.39 10.26
N THR A 76 -16.92 12.09 11.26
CA THR A 76 -16.32 13.42 11.06
C THR A 76 -14.89 13.29 10.53
N GLY A 77 -14.50 14.21 9.66
CA GLY A 77 -13.15 14.26 9.10
C GLY A 77 -12.95 13.49 7.79
N LEU A 78 -14.01 12.88 7.27
CA LEU A 78 -13.99 12.29 5.93
C LEU A 78 -13.89 13.39 4.86
N THR A 79 -12.90 13.26 3.98
CA THR A 79 -12.73 14.19 2.88
C THR A 79 -13.56 13.76 1.68
N LYS A 80 -13.51 12.47 1.32
CA LYS A 80 -14.20 11.95 0.13
C LYS A 80 -14.29 10.43 0.16
N LEU A 81 -15.39 9.91 -0.34
CA LEU A 81 -15.47 8.50 -0.74
C LEU A 81 -14.89 8.34 -2.14
N LEU A 82 -14.18 7.24 -2.37
CA LEU A 82 -13.66 6.94 -3.70
C LEU A 82 -14.81 6.55 -4.62
N GLY A 83 -15.00 7.35 -5.65
CA GLY A 83 -16.06 7.19 -6.65
C GLY A 83 -16.25 8.47 -7.42
N THR A 84 -17.06 8.43 -8.46
CA THR A 84 -17.48 9.60 -9.23
C THR A 84 -18.81 10.11 -8.68
N GLY A 85 -18.81 11.32 -8.10
CA GLY A 85 -20.02 11.92 -7.54
C GLY A 85 -20.49 11.23 -6.26
N GLU A 86 -21.73 10.73 -6.24
CA GLU A 86 -22.33 10.02 -5.12
C GLU A 86 -22.12 8.51 -5.14
N GLU A 87 -21.46 7.99 -6.16
CA GLU A 87 -21.22 6.56 -6.30
C GLU A 87 -19.94 6.12 -5.59
N ILE A 88 -20.05 5.08 -4.76
CA ILE A 88 -18.92 4.40 -4.15
C ILE A 88 -18.58 3.22 -5.06
N ILE A 89 -17.34 3.20 -5.56
CA ILE A 89 -16.87 2.15 -6.43
C ILE A 89 -16.06 1.16 -5.59
N PRO A 90 -16.42 -0.13 -5.60
CA PRO A 90 -15.60 -1.15 -4.95
C PRO A 90 -14.27 -1.31 -5.69
N LEU A 91 -13.25 -1.76 -4.98
CA LEU A 91 -12.01 -2.19 -5.61
C LEU A 91 -12.28 -3.38 -6.54
N THR A 92 -11.59 -3.40 -7.66
CA THR A 92 -11.66 -4.54 -8.59
C THR A 92 -11.03 -5.78 -7.97
N LYS A 93 -11.35 -6.95 -8.51
CA LYS A 93 -10.71 -8.21 -8.08
C LYS A 93 -9.20 -8.17 -8.23
N ASP A 94 -8.70 -7.58 -9.30
CA ASP A 94 -7.26 -7.47 -9.57
C ASP A 94 -6.57 -6.57 -8.54
N GLU A 95 -7.19 -5.46 -8.16
CA GLU A 95 -6.70 -4.58 -7.11
C GLU A 95 -6.65 -5.29 -5.75
N VAL A 96 -7.71 -5.99 -5.38
CA VAL A 96 -7.78 -6.77 -4.14
C VAL A 96 -6.71 -7.86 -4.11
N GLN A 97 -6.58 -8.65 -5.17
CA GLN A 97 -5.57 -9.71 -5.29
C GLN A 97 -4.15 -9.15 -5.20
N ARG A 98 -3.91 -7.99 -5.81
CA ARG A 98 -2.60 -7.32 -5.71
C ARG A 98 -2.27 -6.93 -4.28
N LEU A 99 -3.21 -6.34 -3.57
CA LEU A 99 -3.03 -5.96 -2.17
C LEU A 99 -2.86 -7.17 -1.25
N GLU A 100 -3.63 -8.22 -1.45
CA GLU A 100 -3.50 -9.47 -0.69
C GLU A 100 -2.16 -10.16 -0.94
N ARG A 101 -1.69 -10.16 -2.18
CA ARG A 101 -0.36 -10.70 -2.53
C ARG A 101 0.77 -9.89 -1.91
N LEU A 102 0.66 -8.57 -1.93
CA LEU A 102 1.70 -7.68 -1.42
C LEU A 102 1.76 -7.66 0.11
N GLY A 103 0.63 -7.53 0.77
CA GLY A 103 0.56 -7.29 2.21
C GLY A 103 0.11 -8.49 3.05
N LYS A 104 -0.32 -9.55 2.42
CA LYS A 104 -0.86 -10.75 3.07
C LYS A 104 -2.01 -10.39 4.05
N LYS A 105 -2.20 -11.18 5.10
CA LYS A 105 -3.26 -10.97 6.11
C LYS A 105 -3.02 -9.74 6.99
N GLU A 106 -1.77 -9.42 7.23
CA GLU A 106 -1.36 -8.30 8.09
C GLU A 106 -1.44 -6.94 7.38
N HIS A 107 -1.68 -6.93 6.07
CA HIS A 107 -1.68 -5.74 5.22
C HIS A 107 -0.38 -4.93 5.31
N VAL A 108 0.74 -5.63 5.47
CA VAL A 108 2.08 -5.04 5.53
C VAL A 108 2.95 -5.59 4.41
N VAL A 109 3.42 -4.71 3.54
CA VAL A 109 4.36 -5.06 2.48
C VAL A 109 5.76 -5.15 3.09
N GLU A 110 6.26 -6.37 3.23
CA GLU A 110 7.58 -6.63 3.79
C GLU A 110 8.70 -6.11 2.88
N MET A 111 9.91 -6.00 3.43
CA MET A 111 11.10 -5.66 2.64
C MET A 111 11.33 -6.69 1.53
N SER A 112 11.63 -6.21 0.35
CA SER A 112 12.17 -7.04 -0.73
C SER A 112 13.69 -6.94 -0.78
N VAL A 113 14.32 -7.97 -1.29
CA VAL A 113 15.76 -8.03 -1.49
C VAL A 113 16.04 -8.31 -2.96
N GLY A 114 16.91 -7.53 -3.55
CA GLY A 114 17.25 -7.65 -4.95
C GLY A 114 18.73 -7.39 -5.25
N VAL A 115 19.06 -7.55 -6.51
CA VAL A 115 20.38 -7.24 -7.09
C VAL A 115 20.17 -6.38 -8.34
N LEU A 116 21.19 -5.59 -8.68
CA LEU A 116 21.29 -4.91 -9.96
C LEU A 116 22.16 -5.76 -10.89
N GLU A 117 21.58 -6.22 -11.98
CA GLU A 117 22.28 -6.93 -13.04
C GLU A 117 22.17 -6.15 -14.34
N ASN A 118 23.29 -5.63 -14.86
CA ASN A 118 23.32 -4.81 -16.07
C ASN A 118 22.31 -3.64 -16.01
N GLU A 119 22.32 -2.90 -14.91
CA GLU A 119 21.41 -1.79 -14.65
C GLU A 119 19.92 -2.18 -14.50
N ARG A 120 19.61 -3.47 -14.52
CA ARG A 120 18.26 -3.99 -14.29
C ARG A 120 18.14 -4.59 -12.90
N VAL A 121 17.00 -4.35 -12.28
CA VAL A 121 16.67 -4.93 -10.98
C VAL A 121 16.18 -6.35 -11.15
N ARG A 122 16.75 -7.28 -10.39
CA ARG A 122 16.19 -8.61 -10.19
C ARG A 122 15.89 -8.80 -8.71
N ILE A 123 14.66 -9.09 -8.40
CA ILE A 123 14.22 -9.34 -7.00
C ILE A 123 14.49 -10.81 -6.67
N LEU A 124 15.29 -11.03 -5.62
CA LEU A 124 15.65 -12.35 -5.14
C LEU A 124 14.59 -12.93 -4.21
N GLU A 125 14.04 -12.08 -3.33
CA GLU A 125 12.98 -12.46 -2.39
C GLU A 125 12.11 -11.26 -2.02
N GLY A 126 10.93 -11.55 -1.54
CA GLY A 126 9.99 -10.55 -1.04
C GLY A 126 8.84 -10.24 -1.99
N PRO A 127 7.97 -9.31 -1.59
CA PRO A 127 6.71 -9.01 -2.29
C PRO A 127 6.89 -8.51 -3.72
N LEU A 128 8.03 -7.91 -4.05
CA LEU A 128 8.28 -7.35 -5.38
C LEU A 128 8.69 -8.38 -6.43
N GLN A 129 8.86 -9.66 -6.06
CA GLN A 129 9.13 -10.72 -7.04
C GLN A 129 8.04 -10.75 -8.12
N GLY A 130 8.46 -10.73 -9.38
CA GLY A 130 7.59 -10.69 -10.53
C GLY A 130 7.01 -9.30 -10.86
N MET A 131 7.38 -8.28 -10.10
CA MET A 131 6.97 -6.89 -10.33
C MET A 131 8.12 -5.99 -10.81
N GLU A 132 9.23 -6.55 -11.23
CA GLU A 132 10.42 -5.80 -11.66
C GLU A 132 10.10 -4.81 -12.78
N GLY A 133 9.21 -5.18 -13.69
CA GLY A 133 8.75 -4.30 -14.78
C GLY A 133 7.95 -3.07 -14.32
N CYS A 134 7.46 -3.08 -13.09
CA CYS A 134 6.73 -1.97 -12.50
C CYS A 134 7.60 -1.04 -11.66
N ILE A 135 8.83 -1.43 -11.35
CA ILE A 135 9.77 -0.62 -10.57
C ILE A 135 10.29 0.52 -11.43
N ARG A 136 10.05 1.75 -11.00
CA ARG A 136 10.44 2.97 -11.72
C ARG A 136 11.70 3.63 -11.18
N LYS A 137 11.96 3.45 -9.89
CA LYS A 137 13.11 4.03 -9.21
C LYS A 137 13.54 3.16 -8.04
N ILE A 138 14.85 3.11 -7.79
CA ILE A 138 15.43 2.52 -6.58
C ILE A 138 16.37 3.54 -5.94
N ASP A 139 16.22 3.70 -4.63
CA ASP A 139 17.17 4.42 -3.80
C ASP A 139 17.88 3.41 -2.88
N ARG A 140 19.14 3.13 -3.20
CA ARG A 140 19.94 2.15 -2.48
C ARG A 140 20.29 2.61 -1.06
N HIS A 141 20.48 3.92 -0.88
CA HIS A 141 20.81 4.49 0.43
C HIS A 141 19.62 4.45 1.38
N LYS A 142 18.46 4.81 0.89
CA LYS A 142 17.20 4.77 1.65
C LYS A 142 16.58 3.39 1.70
N ARG A 143 17.09 2.43 0.93
CA ARG A 143 16.57 1.06 0.82
C ARG A 143 15.11 1.03 0.43
N LYS A 144 14.77 1.79 -0.60
CA LYS A 144 13.40 1.96 -1.11
C LYS A 144 13.32 1.78 -2.61
N ALA A 145 12.14 1.35 -3.04
CA ALA A 145 11.75 1.31 -4.45
C ALA A 145 10.43 2.06 -4.63
N TRP A 146 10.28 2.68 -5.80
CA TRP A 146 9.03 3.26 -6.25
C TRP A 146 8.47 2.38 -7.36
N VAL A 147 7.27 1.88 -7.14
CA VAL A 147 6.60 0.90 -7.99
C VAL A 147 5.31 1.51 -8.51
N GLU A 148 5.14 1.49 -9.84
CA GLU A 148 3.93 1.99 -10.47
C GLU A 148 2.90 0.87 -10.56
N VAL A 149 1.73 1.11 -9.99
CA VAL A 149 0.62 0.15 -9.96
C VAL A 149 -0.69 0.81 -10.37
N GLU A 150 -1.55 0.05 -10.98
CA GLU A 150 -2.92 0.49 -11.26
C GLU A 150 -3.79 0.26 -10.03
N MET A 151 -4.23 1.36 -9.43
CA MET A 151 -5.07 1.38 -8.23
C MET A 151 -6.01 2.60 -8.26
N PHE A 152 -7.20 2.44 -7.74
CA PHE A 152 -8.19 3.51 -7.59
C PHE A 152 -8.55 4.20 -8.92
N GLY A 153 -8.65 3.42 -9.98
CA GLY A 153 -9.02 3.92 -11.31
C GLY A 153 -7.92 4.66 -12.07
N GLY A 154 -6.66 4.55 -11.65
CA GLY A 154 -5.53 5.18 -12.32
C GLY A 154 -4.18 4.60 -11.91
N MET A 155 -3.12 5.12 -12.51
CA MET A 155 -1.77 4.73 -12.16
C MET A 155 -1.32 5.45 -10.87
N ARG A 156 -0.75 4.70 -9.94
CA ARG A 156 -0.26 5.20 -8.65
C ARG A 156 1.18 4.78 -8.43
N MET A 157 1.96 5.67 -7.85
CA MET A 157 3.31 5.37 -7.42
C MET A 157 3.28 4.90 -5.96
N MET A 158 3.73 3.68 -5.74
CA MET A 158 3.79 3.05 -4.43
C MET A 158 5.24 3.02 -3.95
N GLU A 159 5.50 3.55 -2.78
CA GLU A 159 6.80 3.49 -2.13
C GLU A 159 6.88 2.26 -1.23
N VAL A 160 7.90 1.45 -1.40
CA VAL A 160 8.08 0.20 -0.64
C VAL A 160 9.54 -0.02 -0.27
N GLY A 161 9.80 -0.86 0.72
CA GLY A 161 11.14 -1.23 1.11
C GLY A 161 11.79 -2.19 0.12
N CYS A 162 13.01 -1.89 -0.29
CA CYS A 162 13.80 -2.74 -1.17
C CYS A 162 15.29 -2.56 -0.91
N GLU A 163 15.96 -3.64 -0.52
CA GLU A 163 17.39 -3.66 -0.29
C GLU A 163 18.13 -4.28 -1.47
N ILE A 164 19.09 -3.55 -2.02
CA ILE A 164 19.97 -4.05 -3.08
C ILE A 164 21.25 -4.57 -2.44
N VAL A 165 21.44 -5.87 -2.47
CA VAL A 165 22.57 -6.55 -1.82
C VAL A 165 23.76 -6.81 -2.73
N GLY A 166 23.65 -6.51 -4.02
CA GLY A 166 24.75 -6.68 -4.97
C GLY A 166 24.51 -5.97 -6.27
N VAL A 167 25.60 -5.63 -6.93
CA VAL A 167 25.62 -5.05 -8.27
C VAL A 167 26.50 -5.91 -9.14
N LYS A 168 25.93 -6.48 -10.21
CA LYS A 168 26.66 -7.25 -11.22
C LYS A 168 26.67 -6.47 -12.53
N SER A 169 27.84 -6.12 -13.02
CA SER A 169 28.02 -5.60 -14.35
C SER A 169 28.42 -6.75 -15.29
N ALA A 170 28.05 -6.67 -16.57
CA ALA A 170 28.56 -7.60 -17.56
C ALA A 170 30.09 -7.53 -17.59
N SER A 171 30.75 -8.68 -17.45
CA SER A 171 32.19 -8.75 -17.70
C SER A 171 32.40 -8.31 -19.14
N ARG A 172 33.09 -7.20 -19.35
CA ARG A 172 33.65 -6.92 -20.68
C ARG A 172 34.67 -8.01 -20.96
N THR A 173 34.27 -9.02 -21.73
CA THR A 173 35.22 -9.93 -22.33
C THR A 173 35.97 -9.10 -23.35
N ILE A 174 37.24 -8.88 -23.09
CA ILE A 174 38.19 -8.29 -24.03
C ILE A 174 38.50 -9.34 -25.10
#